data_8b633436c35d8f733ef070b164d1cdc7
#
_entry.id   8b633436c35d8f733ef070b164d1cdc7
#
_cell.length_a   1.000
_cell.length_b   1.000
_cell.length_c   1.000
_cell.angle_alpha   90.00
_cell.angle_beta   90.00
_cell.angle_gamma   90.00
#
_symmetry.space_group_name_H-M   'P 1'
#
loop_
_entity.id
_entity.type
_entity.pdbx_description
1 polymer ?
#
loop_
_entity_poly.entity_id
_entity_poly.type
_entity_poly.pdbx_seq_one_letter_code
_entity_poly.pdbx_strand_id
1 'polypeptide(L)'
;IFDNSYQGRGDFWGAASTLRPNWFAPLLPIDMMDPNVAYIQEYITNSNHLIDGKYLLGGTSADTTNPFSELLAAGYTKEKARRFMFDVAVMADLGGLLKGLSFKTAYSVDYTSYYSEAYAEKYAIYEPKWSNVNGKDMIIGLTKFNDDTKSTNEYVGKSTYDQTMTFSAQFDYNRTFKTFHNVSATLLGWGYQTQSSADEGHESSDYHRTSNVNLGLRASYNYDHKYYADFSGALVHSAKLPEGNRNAFSPSVTLGWRLSKEKFMESVGFVDDLKITASYAKLHQDLDISDYYMYKGYFSDKGGWFQWYDGTVGGNTTGSKRGDNPNLDFITREEVRAGIDATLFNRLLRINANYFTQKTSGLLTQGASTIYPSFFDLGTDLSFLPWINYNEDKRTGFDFSLSANKKIGDFDVTLGFNGMVFSSKASIRDEVANESYLLRQGRALDATYEVGGQAVLG
;
A
#
# COMPACT_ATOMS: atom_id res chain seq x y z
N ILE A 1 21.66 -4.35 3.28
CA ILE A 1 21.51 -4.57 1.83
C ILE A 1 21.93 -3.30 1.13
N PHE A 2 22.76 -3.42 0.12
CA PHE A 2 23.16 -2.31 -0.75
C PHE A 2 22.74 -2.70 -2.16
N ASP A 3 21.96 -1.85 -2.79
CA ASP A 3 21.55 -2.02 -4.17
C ASP A 3 22.01 -0.80 -4.97
N ASN A 4 22.62 -1.04 -6.13
CA ASN A 4 23.06 0.01 -7.03
C ASN A 4 22.54 -0.35 -8.42
N SER A 5 21.78 0.54 -9.01
CA SER A 5 21.34 0.42 -10.40
C SER A 5 21.94 1.54 -11.23
N TYR A 6 22.08 1.25 -12.52
CA TYR A 6 22.49 2.19 -13.55
C TYR A 6 21.54 2.08 -14.70
N GLN A 7 20.91 3.17 -15.09
CA GLN A 7 19.95 3.23 -16.16
C GLN A 7 20.25 4.40 -17.09
N GLY A 8 20.16 4.16 -18.40
CA GLY A 8 20.14 5.24 -19.38
C GLY A 8 18.97 6.17 -19.14
N ARG A 9 19.16 7.45 -19.34
CA ARG A 9 18.17 8.48 -19.05
C ARG A 9 17.16 8.70 -20.14
N GLY A 10 17.51 8.34 -21.40
CA GLY A 10 16.63 8.56 -22.52
C GLY A 10 15.44 7.61 -22.59
N ASP A 11 14.42 8.02 -23.31
CA ASP A 11 13.24 7.20 -23.61
C ASP A 11 13.48 6.34 -24.88
N PHE A 12 14.31 5.31 -24.74
CA PHE A 12 14.61 4.39 -25.83
C PHE A 12 13.35 3.78 -26.45
N TRP A 13 12.41 3.33 -25.63
CA TRP A 13 11.21 2.65 -26.13
C TRP A 13 10.26 3.62 -26.82
N GLY A 14 10.12 4.86 -26.34
CA GLY A 14 9.37 5.90 -27.01
C GLY A 14 9.95 6.21 -28.38
N ALA A 15 11.25 6.49 -28.44
CA ALA A 15 11.94 6.76 -29.72
C ALA A 15 11.94 5.55 -30.69
N ALA A 16 12.07 4.32 -30.15
CA ALA A 16 12.03 3.11 -30.99
C ALA A 16 10.62 2.83 -31.52
N SER A 17 9.58 3.14 -30.79
CA SER A 17 8.19 2.96 -31.22
C SER A 17 7.75 3.92 -32.30
N THR A 18 8.37 5.11 -32.38
CA THR A 18 8.09 6.15 -33.38
C THR A 18 9.02 6.08 -34.56
N LEU A 19 10.11 5.31 -34.49
CA LEU A 19 11.09 5.17 -35.57
C LEU A 19 10.45 4.66 -36.86
N ARG A 20 10.65 5.44 -37.95
CA ARG A 20 10.18 5.10 -39.29
C ARG A 20 11.36 5.06 -40.24
N PRO A 21 11.97 3.87 -40.42
CA PRO A 21 13.20 3.75 -41.27
C PRO A 21 13.02 4.17 -42.70
N ASN A 22 11.78 4.25 -43.20
CA ASN A 22 11.45 4.77 -44.53
C ASN A 22 11.46 6.31 -44.60
N TRP A 23 11.56 7.02 -43.47
CA TRP A 23 11.63 8.48 -43.44
C TRP A 23 13.06 8.97 -43.31
N PHE A 24 13.87 8.30 -42.49
CA PHE A 24 15.28 8.62 -42.29
C PHE A 24 16.06 7.40 -41.79
N ALA A 25 17.38 7.43 -42.04
CA ALA A 25 18.31 6.46 -41.52
C ALA A 25 18.71 6.89 -40.08
N PRO A 26 18.53 6.05 -39.05
CA PRO A 26 18.85 6.43 -37.69
C PRO A 26 20.34 6.58 -37.41
N LEU A 27 21.18 5.95 -38.24
CA LEU A 27 22.63 6.05 -38.19
C LEU A 27 23.14 6.47 -39.57
N LEU A 28 23.93 7.53 -39.64
CA LEU A 28 24.49 8.08 -40.85
C LEU A 28 25.98 7.72 -40.94
N PRO A 29 26.40 6.83 -41.88
CA PRO A 29 27.79 6.41 -42.01
C PRO A 29 28.69 7.58 -42.43
N ILE A 30 29.78 7.81 -41.71
CA ILE A 30 30.73 8.89 -42.00
C ILE A 30 31.47 8.64 -43.36
N ASP A 31 31.72 7.40 -43.71
CA ASP A 31 32.36 7.00 -44.95
C ASP A 31 31.49 7.24 -46.23
N MET A 32 30.20 7.47 -46.04
CA MET A 32 29.29 7.89 -47.13
C MET A 32 29.14 9.40 -47.24
N MET A 33 29.80 10.18 -46.37
CA MET A 33 29.76 11.65 -46.40
C MET A 33 30.80 12.21 -47.35
N ASP A 34 30.44 13.29 -48.07
CA ASP A 34 31.36 13.94 -49.01
C ASP A 34 32.49 14.63 -48.22
N PRO A 35 33.78 14.19 -48.41
CA PRO A 35 34.91 14.75 -47.70
C PRO A 35 35.24 16.18 -48.12
N ASN A 36 34.73 16.65 -49.25
CA ASN A 36 34.99 17.99 -49.76
C ASN A 36 34.04 19.05 -49.21
N VAL A 37 33.03 18.66 -48.46
CA VAL A 37 32.07 19.58 -47.86
C VAL A 37 32.54 19.97 -46.44
N ALA A 38 33.13 21.15 -46.30
CA ALA A 38 33.81 21.58 -45.08
C ALA A 38 32.94 21.53 -43.82
N TYR A 39 31.66 21.98 -43.89
CA TYR A 39 30.79 21.98 -42.70
C TYR A 39 30.38 20.58 -42.26
N ILE A 40 30.32 19.60 -43.18
CA ILE A 40 30.08 18.20 -42.80
C ILE A 40 31.26 17.66 -41.99
N GLN A 41 32.48 17.97 -42.40
CA GLN A 41 33.68 17.58 -41.69
C GLN A 41 33.77 18.28 -40.33
N GLU A 42 33.30 19.51 -40.22
CA GLU A 42 33.20 20.23 -38.98
C GLU A 42 32.17 19.55 -38.04
N TYR A 43 31.01 19.13 -38.54
CA TYR A 43 30.03 18.40 -37.73
C TYR A 43 30.55 17.06 -37.22
N ILE A 44 31.30 16.32 -38.03
CA ILE A 44 31.94 15.07 -37.65
C ILE A 44 32.97 15.31 -36.51
N THR A 45 33.84 16.33 -36.74
CA THR A 45 34.93 16.63 -35.81
C THR A 45 34.43 17.15 -34.45
N ASN A 46 33.37 17.96 -34.47
CA ASN A 46 32.82 18.61 -33.27
C ASN A 46 31.67 17.84 -32.64
N SER A 47 31.28 16.69 -33.18
CA SER A 47 30.24 15.88 -32.60
C SER A 47 30.69 15.26 -31.27
N ASN A 48 29.91 15.45 -30.22
CA ASN A 48 30.15 14.83 -28.93
C ASN A 48 29.66 13.39 -28.85
N HIS A 49 28.78 12.98 -29.76
CA HIS A 49 28.08 11.71 -29.72
C HIS A 49 28.16 10.94 -31.03
N LEU A 50 29.38 10.58 -31.43
CA LEU A 50 29.60 9.64 -32.53
C LEU A 50 29.39 8.21 -32.04
N ILE A 51 28.51 7.47 -32.70
CA ILE A 51 28.29 6.05 -32.41
C ILE A 51 29.42 5.22 -33.01
N ASP A 52 30.12 4.47 -32.17
CA ASP A 52 31.32 3.67 -32.52
C ASP A 52 32.42 4.45 -33.29
N GLY A 53 32.41 5.78 -33.24
CA GLY A 53 33.31 6.63 -33.99
C GLY A 53 33.08 6.58 -35.54
N LYS A 54 31.96 6.00 -35.98
CA LYS A 54 31.67 5.74 -37.40
C LYS A 54 30.35 6.33 -37.89
N TYR A 55 29.46 6.69 -36.97
CA TYR A 55 28.12 7.11 -37.36
C TYR A 55 27.74 8.41 -36.65
N LEU A 56 27.17 9.36 -37.41
CA LEU A 56 26.38 10.45 -36.87
C LEU A 56 24.94 9.97 -36.68
N LEU A 57 24.24 10.64 -35.74
CA LEU A 57 22.86 10.33 -35.41
C LEU A 57 21.92 10.95 -36.44
N GLY A 58 21.10 10.12 -37.07
CA GLY A 58 20.13 10.57 -38.06
C GLY A 58 18.80 10.96 -37.43
N GLY A 59 18.09 11.87 -38.10
CA GLY A 59 16.75 12.32 -37.77
C GLY A 59 16.22 13.26 -38.85
N THR A 60 15.05 13.88 -38.57
CA THR A 60 14.41 14.86 -39.44
C THR A 60 13.86 16.02 -38.64
N SER A 61 13.44 17.09 -39.30
CA SER A 61 12.74 18.20 -38.68
C SER A 61 11.39 17.77 -38.02
N ALA A 62 10.79 16.69 -38.48
CA ALA A 62 9.53 16.16 -37.99
C ALA A 62 9.73 15.18 -36.81
N ASP A 63 10.91 14.53 -36.73
CA ASP A 63 11.28 13.63 -35.65
C ASP A 63 12.73 13.91 -35.26
N THR A 64 12.87 14.59 -34.12
CA THR A 64 14.16 15.01 -33.55
C THR A 64 14.67 14.05 -32.48
N THR A 65 14.06 12.88 -32.33
CA THR A 65 14.49 11.80 -31.44
C THR A 65 15.20 10.68 -32.20
N ASN A 66 16.03 9.93 -31.50
CA ASN A 66 16.74 8.80 -32.09
C ASN A 66 16.97 7.71 -31.06
N PRO A 67 16.52 6.46 -31.27
CA PRO A 67 16.62 5.41 -30.26
C PRO A 67 18.07 5.07 -29.87
N PHE A 68 19.04 5.20 -30.79
CA PHE A 68 20.45 5.01 -30.43
C PHE A 68 20.96 6.12 -29.49
N SER A 69 20.50 7.36 -29.74
CA SER A 69 20.85 8.49 -28.88
C SER A 69 20.21 8.37 -27.50
N GLU A 70 18.94 8.00 -27.48
CA GLU A 70 18.23 7.79 -26.18
C GLU A 70 18.91 6.71 -25.33
N LEU A 71 19.49 5.71 -25.97
CA LEU A 71 20.24 4.67 -25.25
C LEU A 71 21.66 5.10 -24.84
N LEU A 72 22.38 5.84 -25.71
CA LEU A 72 23.83 6.02 -25.62
C LEU A 72 24.26 7.46 -25.32
N ALA A 73 23.42 8.46 -25.62
CA ALA A 73 23.80 9.88 -25.64
C ALA A 73 22.88 10.81 -24.84
N ALA A 74 21.82 10.30 -24.20
CA ALA A 74 20.91 11.10 -23.38
C ALA A 74 21.34 11.25 -21.93
N GLY A 75 22.46 10.63 -21.56
CA GLY A 75 22.96 10.59 -20.19
C GLY A 75 22.47 9.37 -19.41
N TYR A 76 22.59 9.43 -18.10
CA TYR A 76 22.30 8.29 -17.24
C TYR A 76 21.79 8.71 -15.86
N THR A 77 21.15 7.78 -15.17
CA THR A 77 20.80 7.88 -13.76
C THR A 77 21.45 6.73 -13.00
N LYS A 78 22.12 7.04 -11.91
CA LYS A 78 22.61 6.07 -10.93
C LYS A 78 21.72 6.12 -9.71
N GLU A 79 21.22 4.98 -9.31
CA GLU A 79 20.40 4.84 -8.12
C GLU A 79 21.14 4.00 -7.08
N LYS A 80 21.03 4.42 -5.83
CA LYS A 80 21.64 3.74 -4.68
C LYS A 80 20.59 3.58 -3.60
N ALA A 81 20.21 2.33 -3.32
CA ALA A 81 19.39 1.99 -2.19
C ALA A 81 20.23 1.33 -1.10
N ARG A 82 20.00 1.76 0.15
CA ARG A 82 20.67 1.19 1.32
C ARG A 82 19.62 0.84 2.35
N ARG A 83 19.66 -0.38 2.83
CA ARG A 83 18.76 -0.84 3.88
C ARG A 83 19.56 -1.40 5.05
N PHE A 84 19.29 -0.86 6.22
CA PHE A 84 19.84 -1.30 7.49
C PHE A 84 18.68 -1.76 8.39
N MET A 85 18.81 -2.95 8.94
CA MET A 85 17.87 -3.51 9.91
C MET A 85 18.66 -3.95 11.13
N PHE A 86 18.16 -3.58 12.29
CA PHE A 86 18.76 -3.95 13.56
C PHE A 86 17.68 -4.33 14.55
N ASP A 87 17.81 -5.50 15.15
CA ASP A 87 16.93 -6.01 16.18
C ASP A 87 17.74 -6.46 17.39
N VAL A 88 17.29 -6.06 18.57
CA VAL A 88 17.83 -6.55 19.83
C VAL A 88 16.67 -6.94 20.75
N ALA A 89 16.80 -8.09 21.38
CA ALA A 89 15.84 -8.55 22.38
C ALA A 89 16.57 -9.03 23.62
N VAL A 90 15.98 -8.72 24.77
CA VAL A 90 16.41 -9.19 26.08
C VAL A 90 15.28 -10.00 26.71
N MET A 91 15.59 -11.18 27.19
CA MET A 91 14.66 -12.05 27.89
C MET A 91 15.20 -12.33 29.29
N ALA A 92 14.30 -12.32 30.28
CA ALA A 92 14.62 -12.63 31.66
C ALA A 92 13.60 -13.62 32.22
N ASP A 93 14.09 -14.69 32.83
CA ASP A 93 13.25 -15.55 33.65
C ASP A 93 13.06 -14.91 35.02
N LEU A 94 11.81 -14.61 35.34
CA LEU A 94 11.43 -14.04 36.62
C LEU A 94 10.78 -15.08 37.56
N GLY A 95 11.03 -16.36 37.30
CA GLY A 95 10.51 -17.48 38.07
C GLY A 95 10.89 -17.44 39.56
N GLY A 96 11.96 -16.74 39.91
CA GLY A 96 12.37 -16.45 41.29
C GLY A 96 11.43 -15.50 42.03
N LEU A 97 10.78 -14.57 41.31
CA LEU A 97 9.77 -13.67 41.86
C LEU A 97 8.37 -14.34 41.89
N LEU A 98 8.00 -14.92 40.76
CA LEU A 98 6.73 -15.61 40.59
C LEU A 98 6.92 -16.78 39.62
N LYS A 99 6.70 -18.02 40.08
CA LYS A 99 6.85 -19.22 39.27
C LYS A 99 5.99 -19.13 38.00
N GLY A 100 6.66 -19.22 36.82
CA GLY A 100 6.04 -19.16 35.52
C GLY A 100 5.96 -17.75 34.92
N LEU A 101 6.59 -16.75 35.54
CA LEU A 101 6.71 -15.38 35.03
C LEU A 101 8.00 -15.23 34.23
N SER A 102 7.92 -14.62 33.09
CA SER A 102 9.05 -14.17 32.29
C SER A 102 8.83 -12.75 31.74
N PHE A 103 9.91 -12.08 31.44
CA PHE A 103 9.92 -10.76 30.83
C PHE A 103 10.69 -10.80 29.53
N LYS A 104 10.19 -10.09 28.51
CA LYS A 104 10.86 -9.89 27.25
C LYS A 104 10.73 -8.43 26.85
N THR A 105 11.82 -7.83 26.41
CA THR A 105 11.80 -6.52 25.74
C THR A 105 12.56 -6.61 24.45
N ALA A 106 12.09 -5.89 23.44
CA ALA A 106 12.72 -5.83 22.14
C ALA A 106 12.69 -4.40 21.59
N TYR A 107 13.75 -4.06 20.89
CA TYR A 107 13.89 -2.82 20.16
C TYR A 107 14.37 -3.14 18.75
N SER A 108 13.73 -2.55 17.75
CA SER A 108 14.17 -2.70 16.36
C SER A 108 14.18 -1.37 15.61
N VAL A 109 15.08 -1.30 14.65
CA VAL A 109 15.22 -0.19 13.71
C VAL A 109 15.29 -0.76 12.32
N ASP A 110 14.42 -0.27 11.45
CA ASP A 110 14.46 -0.47 10.00
C ASP A 110 14.68 0.89 9.34
N TYR A 111 15.78 1.02 8.62
CA TYR A 111 16.16 2.24 7.93
C TYR A 111 16.45 1.94 6.47
N THR A 112 15.74 2.61 5.58
CA THR A 112 15.97 2.55 4.15
C THR A 112 16.29 3.96 3.65
N SER A 113 17.35 4.12 2.87
CA SER A 113 17.64 5.35 2.15
C SER A 113 17.76 5.06 0.66
N TYR A 114 17.19 5.94 -0.13
CA TYR A 114 17.27 5.94 -1.57
C TYR A 114 17.88 7.25 -2.03
N TYR A 115 18.77 7.15 -3.00
CA TYR A 115 19.49 8.29 -3.54
C TYR A 115 19.70 8.10 -5.03
N SER A 116 19.41 9.11 -5.83
CA SER A 116 19.67 9.09 -7.25
C SER A 116 20.53 10.26 -7.70
N GLU A 117 21.53 9.97 -8.51
CA GLU A 117 22.36 10.93 -9.24
C GLU A 117 21.98 10.87 -10.71
N ALA A 118 21.74 12.00 -11.34
CA ALA A 118 21.38 12.05 -12.74
C ALA A 118 22.32 12.97 -13.53
N TYR A 119 22.80 12.45 -14.63
CA TYR A 119 23.54 13.19 -15.66
C TYR A 119 22.64 13.39 -16.87
N ALA A 120 22.45 14.64 -17.29
CA ALA A 120 21.73 14.96 -18.50
C ALA A 120 22.72 15.33 -19.60
N GLU A 121 22.61 14.67 -20.73
CA GLU A 121 23.34 15.02 -21.93
C GLU A 121 22.35 15.41 -23.03
N LYS A 122 22.77 16.28 -23.95
CA LYS A 122 22.00 16.63 -25.12
C LYS A 122 22.75 16.16 -26.34
N TYR A 123 22.06 15.58 -27.29
CA TYR A 123 22.61 15.09 -28.53
C TYR A 123 22.02 15.81 -29.75
N ALA A 124 22.83 16.06 -30.77
CA ALA A 124 22.35 16.54 -32.05
C ALA A 124 21.95 15.36 -32.95
N ILE A 125 20.94 15.60 -33.76
CA ILE A 125 20.59 14.73 -34.88
C ILE A 125 20.80 15.47 -36.19
N TYR A 126 20.96 14.71 -37.26
CA TYR A 126 21.27 15.23 -38.58
C TYR A 126 20.32 14.67 -39.63
N GLU A 127 19.74 15.55 -40.43
CA GLU A 127 18.94 15.20 -41.61
C GLU A 127 19.84 15.19 -42.84
N PRO A 128 20.04 14.04 -43.53
CA PRO A 128 20.96 13.92 -44.63
C PRO A 128 20.30 14.34 -45.94
N LYS A 129 21.09 15.02 -46.81
CA LYS A 129 20.77 15.22 -48.21
C LYS A 129 21.61 14.26 -49.05
N TRP A 130 20.95 13.29 -49.67
CA TRP A 130 21.59 12.29 -50.50
C TRP A 130 21.72 12.73 -51.95
N SER A 131 22.80 12.30 -52.62
CA SER A 131 22.99 12.43 -54.05
C SER A 131 23.85 11.29 -54.57
N ASN A 132 23.66 10.93 -55.84
CA ASN A 132 24.54 9.99 -56.51
C ASN A 132 25.71 10.75 -57.13
N VAL A 133 26.91 10.50 -56.64
CA VAL A 133 28.14 11.11 -57.07
C VAL A 133 29.04 10.04 -57.73
N ASN A 134 29.28 10.11 -59.03
CA ASN A 134 30.10 9.13 -59.78
C ASN A 134 29.64 7.66 -59.56
N GLY A 135 28.32 7.42 -59.50
CA GLY A 135 27.75 6.08 -59.36
C GLY A 135 27.73 5.56 -57.93
N LYS A 136 28.08 6.39 -56.91
CA LYS A 136 27.96 6.07 -55.48
C LYS A 136 27.00 7.02 -54.81
N ASP A 137 26.16 6.47 -53.97
CA ASP A 137 25.28 7.27 -53.11
C ASP A 137 26.10 7.89 -51.96
N MET A 138 26.04 9.21 -51.87
CA MET A 138 26.80 9.99 -50.88
C MET A 138 25.91 11.03 -50.21
N ILE A 139 26.22 11.34 -48.98
CA ILE A 139 25.62 12.42 -48.20
C ILE A 139 26.38 13.72 -48.55
N ILE A 140 25.72 14.58 -49.31
CA ILE A 140 26.29 15.85 -49.78
C ILE A 140 25.86 17.07 -48.96
N GLY A 141 24.99 16.85 -47.96
CA GLY A 141 24.50 17.90 -47.09
C GLY A 141 23.94 17.32 -45.78
N LEU A 142 24.05 18.10 -44.74
CA LEU A 142 23.49 17.78 -43.40
C LEU A 142 22.80 19.01 -42.82
N THR A 143 21.59 18.83 -42.29
CA THR A 143 20.93 19.86 -41.47
C THR A 143 20.97 19.37 -40.04
N LYS A 144 21.55 20.17 -39.14
CA LYS A 144 21.66 19.86 -37.70
C LYS A 144 20.46 20.35 -36.96
N PHE A 145 19.91 19.49 -36.08
CA PHE A 145 18.88 19.81 -35.11
C PHE A 145 19.39 19.48 -33.71
N ASN A 146 18.90 20.17 -32.71
CA ASN A 146 19.25 20.11 -31.29
C ASN A 146 20.69 20.54 -30.97
N ASP A 147 20.92 20.83 -29.70
CA ASP A 147 22.25 21.07 -29.17
C ASP A 147 22.98 19.74 -28.97
N ASP A 148 24.31 19.80 -29.08
CA ASP A 148 25.20 18.65 -28.84
C ASP A 148 26.15 18.99 -27.72
N THR A 149 25.82 18.58 -26.50
CA THR A 149 26.60 18.92 -25.32
C THR A 149 26.89 17.69 -24.48
N LYS A 150 28.16 17.48 -24.19
CA LYS A 150 28.64 16.51 -23.20
C LYS A 150 28.39 17.08 -21.82
N SER A 151 27.60 16.37 -21.02
CA SER A 151 27.43 16.61 -19.59
C SER A 151 27.38 18.07 -19.14
N THR A 152 26.24 18.58 -18.98
CA THR A 152 26.11 19.95 -18.50
C THR A 152 25.75 20.03 -17.03
N ASN A 153 25.02 19.08 -16.47
CA ASN A 153 24.58 19.16 -15.08
C ASN A 153 24.48 17.77 -14.43
N GLU A 154 25.37 17.53 -13.48
CA GLU A 154 25.13 16.51 -12.48
C GLU A 154 24.20 17.07 -11.43
N TYR A 155 23.14 16.37 -11.12
CA TYR A 155 22.23 16.77 -10.05
C TYR A 155 21.73 15.54 -9.26
N VAL A 156 21.46 15.78 -8.00
CA VAL A 156 20.78 14.80 -7.17
C VAL A 156 19.30 14.85 -7.55
N GLY A 157 18.83 13.83 -8.24
CA GLY A 157 17.46 13.77 -8.73
C GLY A 157 16.46 13.49 -7.61
N LYS A 158 16.81 12.57 -6.72
CA LYS A 158 15.95 12.15 -5.61
C LYS A 158 16.81 11.71 -4.42
N SER A 159 16.42 12.13 -3.23
CA SER A 159 16.99 11.64 -1.99
C SER A 159 15.87 11.45 -0.98
N THR A 160 15.58 10.18 -0.66
CA THR A 160 14.53 9.84 0.30
C THR A 160 15.03 8.87 1.34
N TYR A 161 14.42 8.89 2.51
CA TYR A 161 14.66 7.89 3.54
C TYR A 161 13.36 7.53 4.26
N ASP A 162 13.28 6.29 4.69
CA ASP A 162 12.26 5.77 5.56
C ASP A 162 12.92 5.13 6.78
N GLN A 163 12.45 5.50 7.95
CA GLN A 163 12.92 4.96 9.21
C GLN A 163 11.74 4.50 10.05
N THR A 164 11.76 3.25 10.49
CA THR A 164 10.82 2.74 11.46
C THR A 164 11.56 2.23 12.68
N MET A 165 11.18 2.72 13.83
CA MET A 165 11.67 2.24 15.13
C MET A 165 10.51 1.59 15.86
N THR A 166 10.74 0.41 16.45
CA THR A 166 9.74 -0.25 17.28
C THR A 166 10.33 -0.59 18.63
N PHE A 167 9.47 -0.53 19.63
CA PHE A 167 9.79 -0.95 20.98
C PHE A 167 8.65 -1.80 21.53
N SER A 168 8.99 -2.90 22.20
CA SER A 168 8.03 -3.71 22.93
C SER A 168 8.57 -4.15 24.27
N ALA A 169 7.69 -4.24 25.26
CA ALA A 169 7.95 -4.82 26.57
C ALA A 169 6.79 -5.74 26.93
N GLN A 170 7.09 -6.97 27.32
CA GLN A 170 6.10 -8.01 27.53
C GLN A 170 6.41 -8.78 28.80
N PHE A 171 5.36 -9.01 29.58
CA PHE A 171 5.36 -9.96 30.69
C PHE A 171 4.50 -11.15 30.28
N ASP A 172 5.05 -12.34 30.39
CA ASP A 172 4.35 -13.59 30.17
C ASP A 172 4.29 -14.39 31.47
N TYR A 173 3.10 -14.81 31.80
CA TYR A 173 2.84 -15.70 32.92
C TYR A 173 2.21 -16.99 32.43
N ASN A 174 2.76 -18.14 32.82
CA ASN A 174 2.24 -19.44 32.43
C ASN A 174 2.40 -20.42 33.58
N ARG A 175 1.28 -20.96 34.05
CA ARG A 175 1.29 -21.88 35.21
C ARG A 175 0.12 -22.84 35.20
N THR A 176 0.40 -24.08 35.59
CA THR A 176 -0.59 -25.11 35.90
C THR A 176 -0.72 -25.28 37.38
N PHE A 177 -1.94 -25.18 37.90
CA PHE A 177 -2.28 -25.42 39.31
C PHE A 177 -3.06 -26.72 39.42
N LYS A 178 -2.77 -27.49 40.46
CA LYS A 178 -3.47 -28.73 40.77
C LYS A 178 -3.64 -29.67 39.56
N THR A 179 -2.69 -29.66 38.61
CA THR A 179 -2.65 -30.46 37.39
C THR A 179 -3.70 -30.16 36.32
N PHE A 180 -4.81 -29.52 36.64
CA PHE A 180 -5.94 -29.33 35.73
C PHE A 180 -6.36 -27.86 35.53
N HIS A 181 -5.85 -26.90 36.31
CA HIS A 181 -6.08 -25.48 36.04
C HIS A 181 -4.89 -24.89 35.33
N ASN A 182 -5.03 -24.60 34.05
CA ASN A 182 -3.98 -23.96 33.24
C ASN A 182 -4.33 -22.49 33.07
N VAL A 183 -3.41 -21.63 33.46
CA VAL A 183 -3.54 -20.18 33.37
C VAL A 183 -2.36 -19.67 32.55
N SER A 184 -2.64 -18.86 31.54
CA SER A 184 -1.63 -18.04 30.88
C SER A 184 -2.11 -16.60 30.77
N ALA A 185 -1.18 -15.66 30.92
CA ALA A 185 -1.47 -14.25 30.76
C ALA A 185 -0.26 -13.56 30.09
N THR A 186 -0.53 -12.63 29.22
CA THR A 186 0.46 -11.78 28.59
C THR A 186 0.02 -10.32 28.73
N LEU A 187 0.90 -9.49 29.28
CA LEU A 187 0.77 -8.03 29.26
C LEU A 187 1.83 -7.48 28.32
N LEU A 188 1.43 -6.80 27.26
CA LEU A 188 2.28 -6.28 26.23
C LEU A 188 2.12 -4.77 26.08
N GLY A 189 3.21 -4.01 26.27
CA GLY A 189 3.35 -2.64 25.79
C GLY A 189 4.09 -2.65 24.48
N TRP A 190 3.54 -2.02 23.44
CA TRP A 190 4.15 -1.96 22.13
C TRP A 190 3.98 -0.59 21.51
N GLY A 191 5.04 -0.06 20.94
CA GLY A 191 5.03 1.21 20.25
C GLY A 191 5.93 1.22 19.03
N TYR A 192 5.60 2.08 18.09
CA TYR A 192 6.43 2.34 16.93
C TYR A 192 6.46 3.82 16.58
N GLN A 193 7.50 4.19 15.87
CA GLN A 193 7.64 5.50 15.25
C GLN A 193 8.16 5.29 13.83
N THR A 194 7.40 5.78 12.84
CA THR A 194 7.82 5.84 11.44
C THR A 194 8.09 7.28 11.06
N GLN A 195 9.16 7.51 10.35
CA GLN A 195 9.53 8.79 9.79
C GLN A 195 9.99 8.57 8.36
N SER A 196 9.43 9.32 7.42
CA SER A 196 9.88 9.34 6.03
C SER A 196 10.24 10.76 5.61
N SER A 197 11.15 10.88 4.65
CA SER A 197 11.34 12.13 3.95
C SER A 197 10.22 12.26 2.93
N ALA A 198 9.48 13.35 2.98
CA ALA A 198 8.49 13.64 1.95
C ALA A 198 9.19 13.84 0.60
N ASP A 199 8.60 13.27 -0.44
CA ASP A 199 8.99 13.52 -1.81
C ASP A 199 8.34 14.81 -2.31
N GLU A 200 9.18 15.71 -2.80
CA GLU A 200 8.86 16.84 -3.66
C GLU A 200 7.69 17.75 -3.28
N GLY A 201 8.02 18.93 -2.74
CA GLY A 201 7.14 20.11 -2.77
C GLY A 201 5.85 20.03 -1.99
N HIS A 202 5.76 19.06 -1.10
CA HIS A 202 4.58 18.83 -0.28
C HIS A 202 4.50 19.82 0.88
N GLU A 203 3.29 20.10 1.26
CA GLU A 203 2.98 20.98 2.38
C GLU A 203 3.56 20.41 3.70
N SER A 204 3.79 21.26 4.67
CA SER A 204 4.40 20.90 5.96
C SER A 204 3.69 19.77 6.72
N SER A 205 2.46 19.41 6.31
CA SER A 205 1.69 18.28 6.83
C SER A 205 2.30 16.91 6.50
N ASP A 206 3.08 16.81 5.44
CA ASP A 206 3.65 15.55 4.96
C ASP A 206 4.89 15.08 5.75
N TYR A 207 5.44 15.98 6.55
CA TYR A 207 6.56 15.70 7.45
C TYR A 207 6.10 15.20 8.82
N HIS A 208 5.16 14.27 8.87
CA HIS A 208 4.73 13.73 10.16
C HIS A 208 5.51 12.50 10.57
N ARG A 209 6.01 12.55 11.80
CA ARG A 209 6.34 11.33 12.51
C ARG A 209 5.06 10.61 12.87
N THR A 210 4.82 9.49 12.26
CA THR A 210 3.76 8.60 12.72
C THR A 210 4.28 7.84 13.92
N SER A 211 3.68 8.05 15.07
CA SER A 211 4.01 7.27 16.27
C SER A 211 2.73 6.76 16.92
N ASN A 212 2.79 5.55 17.42
CA ASN A 212 1.69 4.94 18.14
C ASN A 212 2.20 4.08 19.29
N VAL A 213 1.43 4.04 20.37
CA VAL A 213 1.68 3.20 21.54
C VAL A 213 0.40 2.49 21.93
N ASN A 214 0.48 1.18 22.09
CA ASN A 214 -0.65 0.34 22.46
C ASN A 214 -0.30 -0.50 23.67
N LEU A 215 -1.30 -0.77 24.49
CA LEU A 215 -1.20 -1.68 25.62
C LEU A 215 -2.17 -2.84 25.40
N GLY A 216 -1.65 -4.07 25.38
CA GLY A 216 -2.44 -5.29 25.21
C GLY A 216 -2.38 -6.17 26.42
N LEU A 217 -3.51 -6.77 26.77
CA LEU A 217 -3.63 -7.83 27.77
C LEU A 217 -4.28 -9.04 27.11
N ARG A 218 -3.69 -10.21 27.31
CA ARG A 218 -4.33 -11.49 27.01
C ARG A 218 -4.31 -12.34 28.27
N ALA A 219 -5.43 -12.97 28.56
CA ALA A 219 -5.56 -13.93 29.63
C ALA A 219 -6.30 -15.17 29.12
N SER A 220 -5.72 -16.32 29.31
CA SER A 220 -6.28 -17.62 28.91
C SER A 220 -6.37 -18.52 30.12
N TYR A 221 -7.49 -19.18 30.25
CA TYR A 221 -7.73 -20.17 31.24
C TYR A 221 -8.34 -21.43 30.63
N ASN A 222 -7.85 -22.59 31.01
CA ASN A 222 -8.54 -23.83 30.73
C ASN A 222 -8.59 -24.73 31.94
N TYR A 223 -9.72 -25.40 32.11
CA TYR A 223 -9.96 -26.39 33.12
C TYR A 223 -9.91 -27.78 32.51
N ASP A 224 -8.96 -28.61 32.93
CA ASP A 224 -8.77 -30.00 32.52
C ASP A 224 -8.74 -30.22 31.00
N HIS A 225 -8.30 -29.22 30.27
CA HIS A 225 -8.38 -29.20 28.81
C HIS A 225 -9.78 -29.47 28.23
N LYS A 226 -10.84 -29.21 29.01
CA LYS A 226 -12.26 -29.34 28.67
C LYS A 226 -12.91 -28.02 28.36
N TYR A 227 -12.81 -27.07 29.29
CA TYR A 227 -13.42 -25.76 29.18
C TYR A 227 -12.33 -24.71 29.02
N TYR A 228 -12.51 -23.85 28.05
CA TYR A 228 -11.55 -22.80 27.69
C TYR A 228 -12.23 -21.43 27.73
N ALA A 229 -11.54 -20.48 28.29
CA ALA A 229 -11.93 -19.07 28.25
C ALA A 229 -10.70 -18.23 27.95
N ASP A 230 -10.73 -17.50 26.85
CA ASP A 230 -9.71 -16.56 26.45
C ASP A 230 -10.29 -15.16 26.45
N PHE A 231 -9.59 -14.22 27.03
CA PHE A 231 -9.86 -12.80 26.98
C PHE A 231 -8.66 -12.09 26.39
N SER A 232 -8.90 -11.18 25.46
CA SER A 232 -7.90 -10.23 24.96
C SER A 232 -8.48 -8.83 25.00
N GLY A 233 -7.69 -7.86 25.37
CA GLY A 233 -8.07 -6.46 25.35
C GLY A 233 -6.89 -5.60 24.95
N ALA A 234 -7.11 -4.63 24.10
CA ALA A 234 -6.10 -3.65 23.71
C ALA A 234 -6.61 -2.22 23.94
N LEU A 235 -5.81 -1.44 24.64
CA LEU A 235 -5.92 0.02 24.62
C LEU A 235 -5.17 0.51 23.40
N VAL A 236 -5.90 1.00 22.42
CA VAL A 236 -5.35 1.53 21.16
C VAL A 236 -5.32 3.05 21.19
N HIS A 237 -4.28 3.63 20.61
CA HIS A 237 -4.12 5.07 20.51
C HIS A 237 -3.99 5.46 19.05
N SER A 238 -4.62 6.56 18.63
CA SER A 238 -4.44 7.14 17.31
C SER A 238 -4.21 8.65 17.40
N ALA A 239 -3.08 9.11 16.91
CA ALA A 239 -2.79 10.54 16.79
C ALA A 239 -3.55 11.23 15.63
N LYS A 240 -4.19 10.46 14.76
CA LYS A 240 -5.01 10.97 13.65
C LYS A 240 -6.34 11.55 14.11
N LEU A 241 -6.77 11.20 15.33
CA LEU A 241 -8.05 11.58 15.90
C LEU A 241 -7.96 12.82 16.80
N PRO A 242 -9.09 13.51 17.07
CA PRO A 242 -9.15 14.61 18.04
C PRO A 242 -8.72 14.15 19.44
N GLU A 243 -8.18 15.05 20.24
CA GLU A 243 -7.65 14.74 21.57
C GLU A 243 -8.60 13.93 22.47
N GLY A 244 -9.91 14.22 22.41
CA GLY A 244 -10.92 13.52 23.18
C GLY A 244 -11.16 12.05 22.74
N ASN A 245 -10.85 11.70 21.50
CA ASN A 245 -11.20 10.43 20.87
C ASN A 245 -9.96 9.60 20.48
N ARG A 246 -8.77 9.97 20.94
CA ARG A 246 -7.51 9.28 20.57
C ARG A 246 -7.34 7.89 21.14
N ASN A 247 -8.12 7.53 22.18
CA ASN A 247 -7.95 6.26 22.88
C ASN A 247 -9.24 5.46 22.86
N ALA A 248 -9.12 4.17 22.56
CA ALA A 248 -10.23 3.24 22.61
C ALA A 248 -9.81 1.88 23.19
N PHE A 249 -10.77 1.17 23.78
CA PHE A 249 -10.57 -0.19 24.27
C PHE A 249 -11.19 -1.20 23.31
N SER A 250 -10.40 -2.16 22.87
CA SER A 250 -10.75 -3.21 21.90
C SER A 250 -10.77 -4.58 22.57
N PRO A 251 -11.90 -5.03 23.13
CA PRO A 251 -12.04 -6.33 23.78
C PRO A 251 -12.31 -7.46 22.78
N SER A 252 -11.85 -8.67 23.16
CA SER A 252 -12.22 -9.92 22.51
C SER A 252 -12.34 -11.02 23.55
N VAL A 253 -13.37 -11.85 23.44
CA VAL A 253 -13.61 -13.02 24.31
C VAL A 253 -13.84 -14.23 23.44
N THR A 254 -13.21 -15.34 23.77
CA THR A 254 -13.45 -16.65 23.16
C THR A 254 -13.72 -17.69 24.23
N LEU A 255 -14.80 -18.42 24.06
CA LEU A 255 -15.14 -19.58 24.87
C LEU A 255 -14.99 -20.85 24.06
N GLY A 256 -14.51 -21.91 24.69
CA GLY A 256 -14.34 -23.20 24.03
C GLY A 256 -14.76 -24.34 24.93
N TRP A 257 -15.43 -25.33 24.35
CA TRP A 257 -15.82 -26.55 25.04
C TRP A 257 -15.37 -27.78 24.22
N ARG A 258 -14.48 -28.57 24.82
CA ARG A 258 -14.00 -29.83 24.21
C ARG A 258 -14.94 -30.96 24.60
N LEU A 259 -15.89 -31.22 23.75
CA LEU A 259 -16.95 -32.24 23.92
C LEU A 259 -16.37 -33.65 24.02
N SER A 260 -15.31 -33.94 23.26
CA SER A 260 -14.64 -35.26 23.27
C SER A 260 -14.10 -35.69 24.64
N LYS A 261 -13.92 -34.74 25.57
CA LYS A 261 -13.50 -35.03 26.94
C LYS A 261 -14.68 -35.29 27.92
N GLU A 262 -15.90 -35.23 27.43
CA GLU A 262 -17.08 -35.47 28.25
C GLU A 262 -17.44 -36.97 28.30
N LYS A 263 -17.93 -37.43 29.44
CA LYS A 263 -18.26 -38.85 29.62
C LYS A 263 -19.27 -39.40 28.63
N PHE A 264 -20.20 -38.56 28.15
CA PHE A 264 -21.19 -38.99 27.17
C PHE A 264 -20.60 -39.23 25.77
N MET A 265 -19.38 -38.72 25.49
CA MET A 265 -18.68 -38.89 24.24
C MET A 265 -17.75 -40.14 24.24
N GLU A 266 -17.49 -40.75 25.39
CA GLU A 266 -16.58 -41.90 25.50
C GLU A 266 -17.03 -43.10 24.65
N SER A 267 -18.32 -43.23 24.41
CA SER A 267 -18.87 -44.29 23.55
C SER A 267 -18.83 -44.02 22.04
N VAL A 268 -18.45 -42.81 21.65
CA VAL A 268 -18.43 -42.37 20.24
C VAL A 268 -17.05 -42.64 19.62
N GLY A 269 -16.79 -43.90 19.25
CA GLY A 269 -15.46 -44.37 18.86
C GLY A 269 -14.86 -43.79 17.58
N PHE A 270 -15.63 -43.07 16.76
CA PHE A 270 -15.11 -42.46 15.53
C PHE A 270 -14.66 -40.99 15.73
N VAL A 271 -14.91 -40.41 16.91
CA VAL A 271 -14.52 -39.03 17.27
C VAL A 271 -13.29 -39.08 18.14
N ASP A 272 -12.14 -38.68 17.63
CA ASP A 272 -10.89 -38.58 18.36
C ASP A 272 -10.80 -37.31 19.18
N ASP A 273 -11.23 -36.20 18.59
CA ASP A 273 -11.34 -34.87 19.27
C ASP A 273 -12.49 -34.06 18.67
N LEU A 274 -13.21 -33.36 19.52
CA LEU A 274 -14.30 -32.49 19.12
C LEU A 274 -14.36 -31.30 20.10
N LYS A 275 -14.18 -30.10 19.54
CA LYS A 275 -14.24 -28.84 20.27
C LYS A 275 -15.15 -27.86 19.55
N ILE A 276 -16.03 -27.22 20.28
CA ILE A 276 -16.82 -26.08 19.81
C ILE A 276 -16.28 -24.80 20.40
N THR A 277 -16.37 -23.72 19.66
CA THR A 277 -15.90 -22.39 20.07
C THR A 277 -16.93 -21.34 19.72
N ALA A 278 -16.98 -20.29 20.56
CA ALA A 278 -17.74 -19.09 20.29
C ALA A 278 -16.89 -17.88 20.68
N SER A 279 -16.86 -16.87 19.84
CA SER A 279 -16.10 -15.65 20.11
C SER A 279 -16.88 -14.40 19.74
N TYR A 280 -16.56 -13.34 20.48
CA TYR A 280 -16.97 -11.98 20.19
C TYR A 280 -15.73 -11.08 20.23
N ALA A 281 -15.59 -10.20 19.25
CA ALA A 281 -14.53 -9.20 19.22
C ALA A 281 -15.12 -7.84 18.82
N LYS A 282 -14.63 -6.79 19.47
CA LYS A 282 -14.86 -5.41 19.07
C LYS A 282 -13.52 -4.71 18.92
N LEU A 283 -13.19 -4.33 17.70
CA LEU A 283 -11.92 -3.69 17.35
C LEU A 283 -12.16 -2.23 16.97
N HIS A 284 -11.27 -1.36 17.44
CA HIS A 284 -11.22 0.03 17.04
C HIS A 284 -9.98 0.20 16.14
N GLN A 285 -10.15 0.78 14.97
CA GLN A 285 -9.08 0.92 13.99
C GLN A 285 -9.09 2.30 13.34
N ASP A 286 -7.92 2.76 12.92
CA ASP A 286 -7.70 4.00 12.18
C ASP A 286 -7.06 3.78 10.80
N LEU A 287 -7.06 2.54 10.30
CA LEU A 287 -6.43 2.17 9.04
C LEU A 287 -7.06 2.87 7.84
N ASP A 288 -8.38 3.08 7.88
CA ASP A 288 -9.14 3.76 6.83
C ASP A 288 -9.20 5.29 7.04
N ILE A 289 -8.52 5.82 8.07
CA ILE A 289 -8.29 7.25 8.25
C ILE A 289 -6.98 7.57 7.55
N SER A 290 -7.07 8.13 6.33
CA SER A 290 -5.91 8.31 5.46
C SER A 290 -4.91 9.31 6.02
N ASP A 291 -5.41 10.45 6.55
CA ASP A 291 -4.57 11.60 6.88
C ASP A 291 -4.71 12.04 8.33
N TYR A 292 -3.71 12.80 8.78
CA TYR A 292 -3.78 13.54 10.04
C TYR A 292 -4.71 14.75 9.92
N TYR A 293 -5.29 15.16 11.03
CA TYR A 293 -6.13 16.36 11.14
C TYR A 293 -7.37 16.37 10.22
N MET A 294 -7.86 15.22 9.78
CA MET A 294 -9.10 15.16 9.00
C MET A 294 -10.30 15.75 9.75
N TYR A 295 -10.21 15.83 11.06
CA TYR A 295 -11.20 16.45 11.93
C TYR A 295 -11.15 17.98 11.97
N LYS A 296 -10.12 18.62 11.36
CA LYS A 296 -9.99 20.08 11.28
C LYS A 296 -10.41 20.60 9.92
N GLY A 297 -11.05 21.77 9.91
CA GLY A 297 -11.31 22.51 8.69
C GLY A 297 -9.98 22.86 7.99
N TYR A 298 -10.02 22.79 6.69
CA TYR A 298 -8.88 23.12 5.86
C TYR A 298 -9.24 24.20 4.85
N PHE A 299 -8.49 25.30 4.91
CA PHE A 299 -8.60 26.42 3.99
C PHE A 299 -7.33 26.54 3.17
N SER A 300 -7.47 26.91 1.90
CA SER A 300 -6.35 27.17 1.01
C SER A 300 -6.42 28.59 0.45
N ASP A 301 -5.30 29.13 0.04
CA ASP A 301 -5.17 30.40 -0.66
C ASP A 301 -5.47 30.31 -2.17
N LYS A 302 -5.84 29.10 -2.63
CA LYS A 302 -6.13 28.79 -4.03
C LYS A 302 -7.61 28.50 -4.23
N GLY A 303 -8.47 29.40 -3.83
CA GLY A 303 -9.89 29.38 -4.18
C GLY A 303 -10.13 29.84 -5.61
N GLY A 304 -11.39 30.06 -5.98
CA GLY A 304 -11.74 30.56 -7.32
C GLY A 304 -11.02 31.84 -7.67
N TRP A 305 -10.53 31.93 -8.89
CA TRP A 305 -9.91 33.15 -9.39
C TRP A 305 -10.99 34.21 -9.65
N PHE A 306 -10.72 35.49 -9.31
CA PHE A 306 -11.58 36.61 -9.60
C PHE A 306 -10.79 37.76 -10.23
N GLN A 307 -11.47 38.59 -11.01
CA GLN A 307 -10.97 39.84 -11.54
C GLN A 307 -11.91 40.96 -11.15
N TRP A 308 -11.36 42.09 -10.80
CA TRP A 308 -12.16 43.25 -10.50
C TRP A 308 -12.88 43.77 -11.75
N TYR A 309 -14.06 44.34 -11.57
CA TYR A 309 -14.91 44.84 -12.67
C TYR A 309 -14.24 45.90 -13.54
N ASP A 310 -13.33 46.70 -12.94
CA ASP A 310 -12.54 47.73 -13.63
C ASP A 310 -11.36 47.16 -14.47
N GLY A 311 -11.22 45.87 -14.54
CA GLY A 311 -10.13 45.20 -15.30
C GLY A 311 -8.79 45.20 -14.58
N THR A 312 -8.71 45.66 -13.35
CA THR A 312 -7.49 45.53 -12.56
C THR A 312 -7.24 44.08 -12.18
N VAL A 313 -5.96 43.77 -11.92
CA VAL A 313 -5.54 42.38 -11.64
C VAL A 313 -6.32 41.85 -10.45
N GLY A 314 -7.00 40.74 -10.68
CA GLY A 314 -7.67 39.97 -9.63
C GLY A 314 -6.69 39.07 -8.88
N GLY A 315 -7.23 38.11 -8.17
CA GLY A 315 -6.47 37.12 -7.42
C GLY A 315 -7.33 35.89 -7.12
N ASN A 316 -6.75 34.95 -6.43
CA ASN A 316 -7.50 33.80 -5.93
C ASN A 316 -8.22 34.17 -4.64
N THR A 317 -9.42 33.66 -4.48
CA THR A 317 -10.15 33.69 -3.20
C THR A 317 -9.60 32.62 -2.26
N THR A 318 -9.95 32.68 -1.00
CA THR A 318 -9.72 31.59 -0.07
C THR A 318 -10.66 30.42 -0.41
N GLY A 319 -10.09 29.24 -0.63
CA GLY A 319 -10.84 28.01 -0.81
C GLY A 319 -11.07 27.30 0.52
N SER A 320 -12.15 26.53 0.62
CA SER A 320 -12.40 25.61 1.72
C SER A 320 -12.44 24.19 1.16
N LYS A 321 -11.66 23.28 1.73
CA LYS A 321 -11.63 21.87 1.30
C LYS A 321 -12.49 20.97 2.19
N ARG A 322 -12.74 21.38 3.42
CA ARG A 322 -13.57 20.66 4.39
C ARG A 322 -13.91 21.49 5.61
N GLY A 323 -15.00 21.12 6.27
CA GLY A 323 -15.38 21.65 7.58
C GLY A 323 -14.74 20.91 8.76
N ASP A 324 -14.93 21.46 9.95
CA ASP A 324 -14.47 20.83 11.21
C ASP A 324 -15.40 19.71 11.67
N ASN A 325 -14.83 18.65 12.24
CA ASN A 325 -15.57 17.66 13.03
C ASN A 325 -14.77 17.23 14.27
N PRO A 326 -14.95 17.87 15.42
CA PRO A 326 -14.26 17.50 16.65
C PRO A 326 -14.70 16.15 17.22
N ASN A 327 -15.75 15.53 16.67
CA ASN A 327 -16.31 14.25 17.11
C ASN A 327 -15.85 13.08 16.22
N LEU A 328 -14.87 13.29 15.33
CA LEU A 328 -14.32 12.20 14.52
C LEU A 328 -13.74 11.11 15.44
N ASP A 329 -14.08 9.84 15.19
CA ASP A 329 -13.77 8.73 16.06
C ASP A 329 -13.21 7.54 15.26
N PHE A 330 -12.77 6.51 15.95
CA PHE A 330 -12.35 5.23 15.37
C PHE A 330 -13.44 4.59 14.53
N ILE A 331 -13.02 3.90 13.49
CA ILE A 331 -13.85 2.93 12.80
C ILE A 331 -13.92 1.69 13.66
N THR A 332 -15.13 1.18 13.91
CA THR A 332 -15.37 0.04 14.76
C THR A 332 -15.71 -1.20 13.96
N ARG A 333 -15.05 -2.30 14.27
CA ARG A 333 -15.36 -3.61 13.68
C ARG A 333 -15.80 -4.57 14.78
N GLU A 334 -17.02 -5.05 14.70
CA GLU A 334 -17.59 -6.06 15.60
C GLU A 334 -17.73 -7.38 14.85
N GLU A 335 -17.30 -8.47 15.49
CA GLU A 335 -17.40 -9.81 14.93
C GLU A 335 -17.90 -10.80 15.95
N VAL A 336 -18.87 -11.63 15.55
CA VAL A 336 -19.31 -12.83 16.26
C VAL A 336 -18.94 -14.03 15.42
N ARG A 337 -18.31 -15.01 16.02
CA ARG A 337 -17.87 -16.25 15.38
C ARG A 337 -18.27 -17.46 16.19
N ALA A 338 -18.77 -18.51 15.54
CA ALA A 338 -19.01 -19.82 16.11
C ALA A 338 -18.26 -20.86 15.29
N GLY A 339 -17.50 -21.73 15.93
CA GLY A 339 -16.62 -22.66 15.26
C GLY A 339 -16.69 -24.07 15.84
N ILE A 340 -16.28 -25.02 15.00
CA ILE A 340 -16.11 -26.43 15.31
C ILE A 340 -14.72 -26.90 14.85
N ASP A 341 -14.00 -27.56 15.75
CA ASP A 341 -12.77 -28.29 15.47
C ASP A 341 -13.02 -29.78 15.74
N ALA A 342 -12.90 -30.61 14.70
CA ALA A 342 -13.10 -32.03 14.84
C ALA A 342 -11.92 -32.84 14.25
N THR A 343 -11.52 -33.88 14.96
CA THR A 343 -10.59 -34.91 14.47
C THR A 343 -11.31 -36.25 14.56
N LEU A 344 -11.38 -36.94 13.45
CA LEU A 344 -12.24 -38.12 13.29
C LEU A 344 -11.46 -39.30 12.70
N PHE A 345 -11.97 -40.52 12.96
CA PHE A 345 -11.53 -41.77 12.32
C PHE A 345 -10.05 -42.09 12.53
N ASN A 346 -9.61 -42.12 13.81
CA ASN A 346 -8.20 -42.34 14.17
C ASN A 346 -7.26 -41.31 13.53
N ARG A 347 -7.64 -40.04 13.61
CA ARG A 347 -6.92 -38.89 13.06
C ARG A 347 -6.80 -38.85 11.54
N LEU A 348 -7.61 -39.64 10.85
CA LEU A 348 -7.66 -39.66 9.39
C LEU A 348 -8.17 -38.30 8.87
N LEU A 349 -9.23 -37.77 9.47
CA LEU A 349 -9.88 -36.54 9.00
C LEU A 349 -9.84 -35.46 10.09
N ARG A 350 -9.38 -34.26 9.72
CA ARG A 350 -9.48 -33.06 10.53
C ARG A 350 -10.38 -32.05 9.82
N ILE A 351 -11.29 -31.47 10.57
CA ILE A 351 -12.25 -30.48 10.12
C ILE A 351 -12.14 -29.26 11.04
N ASN A 352 -11.92 -28.09 10.47
CA ASN A 352 -12.16 -26.81 11.12
C ASN A 352 -13.20 -26.05 10.31
N ALA A 353 -14.26 -25.62 10.94
CA ALA A 353 -15.32 -24.89 10.25
C ALA A 353 -15.86 -23.80 11.17
N ASN A 354 -16.01 -22.58 10.62
CA ASN A 354 -16.45 -21.42 11.36
C ASN A 354 -17.52 -20.65 10.58
N TYR A 355 -18.57 -20.29 11.27
CA TYR A 355 -19.54 -19.29 10.83
C TYR A 355 -19.18 -17.95 11.47
N PHE A 356 -19.21 -16.88 10.70
CA PHE A 356 -18.96 -15.54 11.21
C PHE A 356 -19.93 -14.50 10.67
N THR A 357 -20.21 -13.51 11.50
CA THR A 357 -20.87 -12.27 11.10
C THR A 357 -20.06 -11.10 11.61
N GLN A 358 -19.78 -10.18 10.71
CA GLN A 358 -18.95 -9.00 10.94
C GLN A 358 -19.69 -7.75 10.54
N LYS A 359 -19.59 -6.72 11.35
CA LYS A 359 -20.12 -5.39 11.13
C LYS A 359 -18.99 -4.39 11.26
N THR A 360 -18.76 -3.58 10.22
CA THR A 360 -17.83 -2.46 10.27
C THR A 360 -18.65 -1.17 10.21
N SER A 361 -18.58 -0.36 11.26
CA SER A 361 -19.35 0.86 11.41
C SER A 361 -18.45 2.08 11.63
N GLY A 362 -18.97 3.26 11.29
CA GLY A 362 -18.22 4.50 11.39
C GLY A 362 -17.19 4.70 10.28
N LEU A 363 -17.37 4.03 9.13
CA LEU A 363 -16.56 4.32 7.94
C LEU A 363 -16.77 5.77 7.53
N LEU A 364 -15.67 6.43 7.17
CA LEU A 364 -15.67 7.86 6.93
C LEU A 364 -16.37 8.21 5.62
N THR A 365 -17.12 9.30 5.65
CA THR A 365 -17.69 9.95 4.46
C THR A 365 -17.72 11.46 4.65
N GLN A 366 -17.64 12.20 3.56
CA GLN A 366 -18.04 13.61 3.53
C GLN A 366 -19.51 13.66 3.07
N GLY A 367 -20.43 13.78 4.03
CA GLY A 367 -21.86 13.65 3.83
C GLY A 367 -22.46 14.75 2.97
N ALA A 368 -22.39 14.58 1.67
CA ALA A 368 -22.90 15.56 0.69
C ALA A 368 -24.35 15.33 0.26
N SER A 369 -24.90 14.13 0.51
CA SER A 369 -26.16 13.75 -0.13
C SER A 369 -27.37 13.91 0.76
N THR A 370 -27.32 13.42 2.01
CA THR A 370 -28.48 13.42 2.90
C THR A 370 -28.27 14.12 4.24
N ILE A 371 -27.02 14.23 4.69
CA ILE A 371 -26.67 14.65 6.04
C ILE A 371 -26.53 16.16 6.14
N TYR A 372 -25.95 16.76 5.09
CA TYR A 372 -25.72 18.21 5.03
C TYR A 372 -26.50 18.83 3.87
N PRO A 373 -26.95 20.09 4.01
CA PRO A 373 -27.56 20.83 2.90
C PRO A 373 -26.58 21.00 1.73
N SER A 374 -27.11 21.02 0.50
CA SER A 374 -26.31 21.10 -0.72
C SER A 374 -25.39 22.33 -0.81
N PHE A 375 -25.72 23.42 -0.11
CA PHE A 375 -24.88 24.62 -0.09
C PHE A 375 -23.62 24.49 0.78
N PHE A 376 -23.42 23.38 1.49
CA PHE A 376 -22.17 23.05 2.14
C PHE A 376 -21.10 22.56 1.17
N ASP A 377 -21.51 22.17 -0.05
CA ASP A 377 -20.61 21.73 -1.11
C ASP A 377 -20.90 22.53 -2.39
N LEU A 378 -20.08 23.50 -2.67
CA LEU A 378 -20.20 24.38 -3.85
C LEU A 378 -19.17 24.02 -4.95
N GLY A 379 -18.54 22.85 -4.84
CA GLY A 379 -17.56 22.36 -5.79
C GLY A 379 -16.18 22.09 -5.19
N THR A 380 -15.20 21.81 -6.04
CA THR A 380 -13.90 21.29 -5.64
C THR A 380 -13.07 22.18 -4.71
N ASP A 381 -13.34 23.49 -4.73
CA ASP A 381 -12.57 24.47 -3.96
C ASP A 381 -13.40 25.21 -2.89
N LEU A 382 -14.66 24.82 -2.70
CA LEU A 382 -15.58 25.43 -1.74
C LEU A 382 -16.45 24.35 -1.07
N SER A 383 -15.82 23.37 -0.44
CA SER A 383 -16.52 22.38 0.36
C SER A 383 -16.34 22.68 1.85
N PHE A 384 -17.46 22.75 2.57
CA PHE A 384 -17.52 22.89 4.03
C PHE A 384 -17.96 21.58 4.69
N LEU A 385 -18.06 20.49 3.92
CA LEU A 385 -18.43 19.18 4.43
C LEU A 385 -17.35 18.62 5.33
N PRO A 386 -17.63 18.29 6.59
CA PRO A 386 -16.68 17.59 7.45
C PRO A 386 -16.63 16.10 7.11
N TRP A 387 -15.53 15.46 7.45
CA TRP A 387 -15.47 14.01 7.53
C TRP A 387 -16.24 13.52 8.75
N ILE A 388 -17.09 12.54 8.55
CA ILE A 388 -17.93 11.97 9.62
C ILE A 388 -17.88 10.44 9.60
N ASN A 389 -18.04 9.83 10.78
CA ASN A 389 -18.21 8.40 10.96
C ASN A 389 -19.68 8.00 10.71
N TYR A 390 -20.02 7.60 9.48
CA TYR A 390 -21.41 7.35 9.13
C TYR A 390 -21.66 5.99 8.45
N ASN A 391 -20.84 5.64 7.45
CA ASN A 391 -21.07 4.46 6.64
C ASN A 391 -20.89 3.16 7.42
N GLU A 392 -21.60 2.11 7.02
CA GLU A 392 -21.58 0.81 7.65
C GLU A 392 -21.59 -0.31 6.61
N ASP A 393 -20.73 -1.32 6.85
CA ASP A 393 -20.65 -2.54 6.07
C ASP A 393 -20.94 -3.76 6.93
N LYS A 394 -21.59 -4.74 6.33
CA LYS A 394 -21.84 -6.04 6.94
C LYS A 394 -21.28 -7.16 6.07
N ARG A 395 -20.62 -8.11 6.72
CA ARG A 395 -20.13 -9.34 6.08
C ARG A 395 -20.57 -10.53 6.90
N THR A 396 -21.10 -11.57 6.23
CA THR A 396 -21.50 -12.82 6.88
C THR A 396 -21.01 -13.96 6.02
N GLY A 397 -20.41 -14.97 6.64
CA GLY A 397 -19.81 -16.05 5.88
C GLY A 397 -19.49 -17.26 6.71
N PHE A 398 -18.89 -18.19 6.00
CA PHE A 398 -18.46 -19.48 6.51
C PHE A 398 -17.05 -19.77 5.97
N ASP A 399 -16.13 -20.10 6.85
CA ASP A 399 -14.80 -20.58 6.47
C ASP A 399 -14.60 -22.02 6.95
N PHE A 400 -13.83 -22.79 6.20
CA PHE A 400 -13.55 -24.16 6.57
C PHE A 400 -12.19 -24.65 6.06
N SER A 401 -11.63 -25.60 6.80
CA SER A 401 -10.43 -26.32 6.46
C SER A 401 -10.67 -27.81 6.70
N LEU A 402 -10.38 -28.62 5.68
CA LEU A 402 -10.44 -30.05 5.72
C LEU A 402 -9.06 -30.63 5.46
N SER A 403 -8.59 -31.57 6.25
CA SER A 403 -7.36 -32.31 5.94
C SER A 403 -7.52 -33.79 6.24
N ALA A 404 -7.08 -34.62 5.30
CA ALA A 404 -7.05 -36.06 5.45
C ALA A 404 -5.59 -36.54 5.47
N ASN A 405 -5.24 -37.32 6.51
CA ASN A 405 -3.90 -37.88 6.69
C ASN A 405 -3.97 -39.40 6.74
N LYS A 406 -3.26 -40.07 5.84
CA LYS A 406 -3.25 -41.52 5.80
C LYS A 406 -1.86 -42.04 5.45
N LYS A 407 -1.40 -43.05 6.21
CA LYS A 407 -0.21 -43.81 5.86
C LYS A 407 -0.58 -44.93 4.88
N ILE A 408 0.08 -44.95 3.72
CA ILE A 408 -0.11 -45.94 2.66
C ILE A 408 1.26 -46.56 2.38
N GLY A 409 1.49 -47.79 2.94
CA GLY A 409 2.81 -48.38 2.93
C GLY A 409 3.83 -47.55 3.69
N ASP A 410 4.91 -47.13 3.03
CA ASP A 410 5.96 -46.27 3.57
C ASP A 410 5.68 -44.78 3.36
N PHE A 411 4.60 -44.42 2.68
CA PHE A 411 4.25 -43.03 2.37
C PHE A 411 3.24 -42.46 3.37
N ASP A 412 3.53 -41.28 3.90
CA ASP A 412 2.57 -40.49 4.64
C ASP A 412 1.92 -39.48 3.69
N VAL A 413 0.64 -39.69 3.39
CA VAL A 413 -0.12 -38.87 2.43
C VAL A 413 -1.02 -37.90 3.20
N THR A 414 -0.89 -36.60 2.93
CA THR A 414 -1.75 -35.55 3.45
C THR A 414 -2.44 -34.83 2.29
N LEU A 415 -3.76 -34.77 2.33
CA LEU A 415 -4.58 -33.99 1.42
C LEU A 415 -5.26 -32.89 2.23
N GLY A 416 -5.16 -31.64 1.77
CA GLY A 416 -5.76 -30.49 2.43
C GLY A 416 -6.61 -29.65 1.47
N PHE A 417 -7.73 -29.16 1.97
CA PHE A 417 -8.62 -28.26 1.26
C PHE A 417 -9.09 -27.15 2.20
N ASN A 418 -8.97 -25.88 1.77
CA ASN A 418 -9.46 -24.71 2.50
C ASN A 418 -10.41 -23.91 1.63
N GLY A 419 -11.46 -23.40 2.23
CA GLY A 419 -12.43 -22.58 1.52
C GLY A 419 -13.07 -21.54 2.41
N MET A 420 -13.54 -20.45 1.79
CA MET A 420 -14.34 -19.41 2.42
C MET A 420 -15.44 -19.00 1.47
N VAL A 421 -16.67 -18.92 2.00
CA VAL A 421 -17.81 -18.39 1.28
C VAL A 421 -18.42 -17.28 2.14
N PHE A 422 -18.57 -16.11 1.60
CA PHE A 422 -19.16 -14.99 2.31
C PHE A 422 -19.98 -14.09 1.41
N SER A 423 -20.91 -13.35 2.03
CA SER A 423 -21.65 -12.27 1.43
C SER A 423 -21.29 -10.97 2.15
N SER A 424 -21.02 -9.93 1.39
CA SER A 424 -20.75 -8.59 1.90
C SER A 424 -21.80 -7.61 1.36
N LYS A 425 -22.19 -6.64 2.17
CA LYS A 425 -23.11 -5.59 1.72
C LYS A 425 -22.88 -4.27 2.42
N ALA A 426 -23.12 -3.18 1.70
CA ALA A 426 -23.22 -1.84 2.24
C ALA A 426 -24.53 -1.72 3.05
N SER A 427 -24.43 -1.64 4.38
CA SER A 427 -25.62 -1.57 5.25
C SER A 427 -26.17 -0.14 5.36
N ILE A 428 -25.24 0.83 5.49
CA ILE A 428 -25.58 2.26 5.57
C ILE A 428 -24.64 3.02 4.64
N ARG A 429 -25.24 3.92 3.85
CA ARG A 429 -24.52 4.86 2.97
C ARG A 429 -25.21 6.22 3.02
N ASP A 430 -24.40 7.27 2.88
CA ASP A 430 -24.90 8.62 2.61
C ASP A 430 -25.05 8.79 1.10
N GLU A 431 -26.22 8.49 0.58
CA GLU A 431 -26.50 8.53 -0.86
C GLU A 431 -27.95 8.87 -1.17
N VAL A 432 -28.14 9.64 -2.24
CA VAL A 432 -29.42 9.91 -2.87
C VAL A 432 -29.30 9.56 -4.34
N ALA A 433 -30.25 8.80 -4.86
CA ALA A 433 -30.31 8.50 -6.27
C ALA A 433 -31.76 8.58 -6.74
N ASN A 434 -31.98 9.07 -7.96
CA ASN A 434 -33.30 9.13 -8.58
C ASN A 434 -33.86 7.73 -8.87
N GLU A 435 -32.93 6.79 -9.08
CA GLU A 435 -33.27 5.42 -9.43
C GLU A 435 -32.70 4.44 -8.39
N SER A 436 -33.53 3.52 -7.94
CA SER A 436 -33.12 2.57 -6.86
C SER A 436 -31.96 1.66 -7.23
N TYR A 437 -31.73 1.42 -8.51
CA TYR A 437 -30.60 0.60 -8.97
C TYR A 437 -29.24 1.32 -8.81
N LEU A 438 -29.21 2.64 -8.68
CA LEU A 438 -28.01 3.43 -8.44
C LEU A 438 -27.57 3.41 -6.96
N LEU A 439 -28.48 3.03 -6.05
CA LEU A 439 -28.17 2.96 -4.62
C LEU A 439 -27.24 1.80 -4.33
N ARG A 440 -26.18 2.08 -3.60
CA ARG A 440 -25.21 1.08 -3.10
C ARG A 440 -25.70 0.42 -1.81
N GLN A 441 -26.52 1.11 -1.02
CA GLN A 441 -27.06 0.57 0.22
C GLN A 441 -27.85 -0.72 -0.02
N GLY A 442 -27.53 -1.76 0.74
CA GLY A 442 -28.10 -3.10 0.60
C GLY A 442 -27.46 -3.97 -0.50
N ARG A 443 -26.57 -3.42 -1.31
CA ARG A 443 -25.86 -4.15 -2.37
C ARG A 443 -24.55 -4.75 -1.84
N ALA A 444 -24.02 -5.72 -2.60
CA ALA A 444 -22.69 -6.26 -2.35
C ALA A 444 -21.64 -5.16 -2.47
N LEU A 445 -20.56 -5.23 -1.67
CA LEU A 445 -19.50 -4.21 -1.69
C LEU A 445 -18.72 -4.19 -3.01
N ASP A 446 -18.65 -5.32 -3.68
CA ASP A 446 -17.99 -5.58 -4.96
C ASP A 446 -18.96 -5.56 -6.17
N ALA A 447 -20.22 -5.12 -5.96
CA ALA A 447 -21.18 -4.98 -7.05
C ALA A 447 -20.69 -3.97 -8.09
N THR A 448 -20.64 -4.37 -9.35
CA THR A 448 -20.39 -3.51 -10.50
C THR A 448 -21.70 -3.15 -11.18
N TYR A 449 -21.74 -1.97 -11.78
CA TYR A 449 -22.92 -1.46 -12.49
C TYR A 449 -22.54 -1.26 -13.95
N GLU A 450 -23.32 -1.83 -14.86
CA GLU A 450 -23.19 -1.54 -16.29
C GLU A 450 -24.11 -0.37 -16.70
N VAL A 451 -23.68 0.33 -17.75
CA VAL A 451 -24.47 1.39 -18.40
C VAL A 451 -25.65 0.71 -19.12
N GLY A 452 -26.74 0.51 -18.43
CA GLY A 452 -27.91 -0.22 -18.93
C GLY A 452 -28.82 -0.75 -17.82
N GLY A 453 -28.42 -0.57 -16.55
CA GLY A 453 -29.29 -0.77 -15.39
C GLY A 453 -29.45 -2.20 -14.86
N GLN A 454 -28.63 -3.15 -15.31
CA GLN A 454 -28.56 -4.47 -14.70
C GLN A 454 -27.32 -4.60 -13.84
N ALA A 455 -27.50 -4.95 -12.56
CA ALA A 455 -26.38 -5.31 -11.70
C ALA A 455 -25.85 -6.69 -12.15
N VAL A 456 -24.59 -6.74 -12.58
CA VAL A 456 -23.89 -8.02 -12.78
C VAL A 456 -23.34 -8.45 -11.42
N LEU A 457 -23.82 -9.57 -10.93
CA LEU A 457 -23.27 -10.22 -9.75
C LEU A 457 -21.96 -10.90 -10.17
N GLY A 458 -20.84 -10.45 -9.59
CA GLY A 458 -19.54 -11.11 -9.70
C GLY A 458 -19.45 -12.29 -8.71
#